data_d473eca8d0960868ab46bee822a183d1
#
_entry.id   d473eca8d0960868ab46bee822a183d1
#
_cell.length_a   1.000
_cell.length_b   1.000
_cell.length_c   1.000
_cell.angle_alpha   90.00
_cell.angle_beta   90.00
_cell.angle_gamma   90.00
#
_symmetry.space_group_name_H-M   'P 1'
#
loop_
_entity.id
_entity.type
_entity.pdbx_description
1 polymer ?
#
loop_
_entity_poly.entity_id
_entity_poly.type
_entity_poly.pdbx_seq_one_letter_code
_entity_poly.pdbx_strand_id
1 'polypeptide(L)'
;MGCGSFKASDWHDYSIRTNLKSASTTGGRGSIYSASSLNSELDPKNITVRECRDSADHPNSMPLIIGCDVTGSMSPVLRSVIQGLGTLNAELQNRDMNDVAVCYMGIGDCAANDRAPLQVTQFESDIRQAEALQKIWLEQRGGGNESESYILPWYFAANYVKADAIDNGKRGTLITFGDECCPSGLTKAQIKKVFGHEIQDDKLTADQLLTAVSRNWDVYHLIIEEGNFYSNRYGIDSGRRDRCEQSWAFMGQNVINVSDYRKLPEIIVSLMAIKCGADVKEVINSWDGTTAVVVDHAVGKMANVSTGSDIIEFD
;
A
#
# COMPACT_ATOMS: atom_id res chain seq x y z
N MET A 1 5.71 -8.19 17.01
CA MET A 1 5.45 -6.76 16.85
C MET A 1 6.27 -5.98 17.86
N GLY A 2 6.77 -4.83 17.46
CA GLY A 2 7.44 -3.91 18.36
C GLY A 2 6.45 -3.10 19.19
N CYS A 3 6.81 -2.91 20.46
CA CYS A 3 6.04 -2.08 21.37
C CYS A 3 6.46 -0.59 21.32
N GLY A 4 7.19 -0.15 20.29
CA GLY A 4 7.68 1.21 20.17
C GLY A 4 6.81 2.09 19.30
N SER A 5 6.80 3.38 19.57
CA SER A 5 6.17 4.39 18.71
C SER A 5 7.22 5.06 17.83
N PHE A 6 6.82 5.51 16.64
CA PHE A 6 7.71 6.24 15.74
C PHE A 6 8.12 7.57 16.35
N LYS A 7 9.44 7.81 16.45
CA LYS A 7 10.00 9.04 17.01
C LYS A 7 10.76 9.83 15.96
N ALA A 8 10.58 11.14 15.95
CA ALA A 8 11.29 12.02 15.03
C ALA A 8 12.82 11.94 15.20
N SER A 9 13.31 11.70 16.43
CA SER A 9 14.74 11.47 16.71
C SER A 9 15.28 10.24 16.00
N ASP A 10 14.55 9.10 16.09
CA ASP A 10 14.96 7.83 15.50
C ASP A 10 14.97 7.93 13.98
N TRP A 11 13.99 8.65 13.41
CA TRP A 11 13.94 8.97 11.98
C TRP A 11 15.11 9.85 11.54
N HIS A 12 15.46 10.87 12.33
CA HIS A 12 16.59 11.74 12.05
C HIS A 12 17.89 10.93 12.00
N ASP A 13 18.15 10.12 13.04
CA ASP A 13 19.34 9.28 13.13
C ASP A 13 19.41 8.24 12.01
N TYR A 14 18.26 7.61 11.69
CA TYR A 14 18.15 6.69 10.55
C TYR A 14 18.49 7.38 9.23
N SER A 15 17.92 8.57 8.97
CA SER A 15 18.12 9.29 7.71
C SER A 15 19.55 9.78 7.51
N ILE A 16 20.27 10.12 8.61
CA ILE A 16 21.70 10.44 8.56
C ILE A 16 22.53 9.18 8.30
N ARG A 17 22.31 8.13 9.09
CA ARG A 17 23.06 6.86 8.99
C ARG A 17 22.96 6.24 7.59
N THR A 18 21.80 6.32 6.96
CA THR A 18 21.53 5.77 5.63
C THR A 18 21.81 6.74 4.50
N ASN A 19 22.19 7.99 4.81
CA ASN A 19 22.36 9.06 3.83
C ASN A 19 21.15 9.21 2.89
N LEU A 20 19.95 9.12 3.45
CA LEU A 20 18.68 8.95 2.74
C LEU A 20 18.43 10.01 1.64
N LYS A 21 18.89 11.26 1.86
CA LYS A 21 18.67 12.37 0.91
C LYS A 21 19.49 12.22 -0.38
N SER A 22 20.68 11.65 -0.31
CA SER A 22 21.61 11.54 -1.44
C SER A 22 21.85 10.11 -1.92
N ALA A 23 21.34 9.09 -1.20
CA ALA A 23 21.45 7.71 -1.61
C ALA A 23 20.72 7.44 -2.93
N SER A 24 21.28 6.58 -3.78
CA SER A 24 20.62 6.11 -4.99
C SER A 24 19.43 5.20 -4.59
N THR A 25 18.40 5.15 -5.42
CA THR A 25 17.23 4.30 -5.13
C THR A 25 17.59 2.82 -5.20
N THR A 26 18.47 2.45 -6.10
CA THR A 26 18.76 1.06 -6.45
C THR A 26 20.23 0.83 -6.76
N GLY A 27 20.69 -0.38 -6.47
CA GLY A 27 21.95 -0.94 -6.99
C GLY A 27 23.22 -0.49 -6.28
N GLY A 28 23.78 -1.34 -5.42
CA GLY A 28 25.10 -1.21 -4.84
C GLY A 28 25.17 -0.65 -3.42
N ARG A 29 26.39 -0.58 -2.88
CA ARG A 29 26.65 -0.01 -1.54
C ARG A 29 26.16 1.44 -1.47
N GLY A 30 25.27 1.73 -0.52
CA GLY A 30 24.72 3.07 -0.28
C GLY A 30 23.40 3.35 -1.01
N SER A 31 22.78 2.36 -1.64
CA SER A 31 21.40 2.49 -2.11
C SER A 31 20.40 2.34 -0.96
N ILE A 32 19.25 3.00 -1.08
CA ILE A 32 18.18 2.92 -0.09
C ILE A 32 17.66 1.47 0.00
N TYR A 33 17.39 0.85 -1.15
CA TYR A 33 17.00 -0.54 -1.29
C TYR A 33 18.25 -1.35 -1.65
N SER A 34 18.84 -2.00 -0.67
CA SER A 34 20.13 -2.69 -0.81
C SER A 34 20.00 -4.18 -1.12
N ALA A 35 18.80 -4.74 -1.06
CA ALA A 35 18.56 -6.14 -1.32
C ALA A 35 18.85 -6.47 -2.81
N SER A 36 19.58 -7.57 -3.05
CA SER A 36 19.94 -8.08 -4.38
C SER A 36 19.16 -9.33 -4.80
N SER A 37 18.32 -9.82 -3.89
CA SER A 37 17.44 -10.97 -4.09
C SER A 37 16.30 -10.94 -3.08
N LEU A 38 15.27 -11.75 -3.32
CA LEU A 38 14.17 -11.94 -2.38
C LEU A 38 14.71 -12.38 -1.01
N ASN A 39 14.36 -11.62 0.02
CA ASN A 39 14.63 -12.00 1.41
C ASN A 39 13.66 -13.10 1.83
N SER A 40 14.17 -14.20 2.37
CA SER A 40 13.36 -15.35 2.79
C SER A 40 12.32 -15.01 3.87
N GLU A 41 12.57 -13.98 4.70
CA GLU A 41 11.61 -13.49 5.70
C GLU A 41 10.42 -12.76 5.09
N LEU A 42 10.58 -12.25 3.85
CA LEU A 42 9.56 -11.52 3.11
C LEU A 42 8.84 -12.39 2.06
N ASP A 43 9.33 -13.60 1.81
CA ASP A 43 8.73 -14.53 0.86
C ASP A 43 7.42 -15.11 1.43
N PRO A 44 6.27 -14.88 0.77
CA PRO A 44 4.98 -15.41 1.23
C PRO A 44 4.95 -16.92 1.48
N LYS A 45 5.79 -17.69 0.80
CA LYS A 45 5.89 -19.16 1.02
C LYS A 45 6.35 -19.52 2.43
N ASN A 46 7.13 -18.64 3.04
CA ASN A 46 7.71 -18.85 4.36
C ASN A 46 6.88 -18.19 5.48
N ILE A 47 5.79 -17.51 5.11
CA ILE A 47 4.94 -16.76 6.04
C ILE A 47 3.70 -17.60 6.35
N THR A 48 3.56 -18.00 7.60
CA THR A 48 2.33 -18.64 8.09
C THR A 48 1.25 -17.60 8.40
N VAL A 49 1.66 -16.49 9.02
CA VAL A 49 0.77 -15.39 9.42
C VAL A 49 1.58 -14.12 9.62
N ARG A 50 0.95 -12.96 9.33
CA ARG A 50 1.39 -11.64 9.81
C ARG A 50 0.37 -11.15 10.83
N GLU A 51 0.86 -10.65 11.93
CA GLU A 51 0.01 -10.25 13.05
C GLU A 51 0.12 -8.76 13.34
N CYS A 52 -1.04 -8.12 13.58
CA CYS A 52 -1.16 -6.78 14.11
C CYS A 52 -1.91 -6.87 15.44
N ARG A 53 -1.17 -6.87 16.56
CA ARG A 53 -1.70 -7.10 17.90
C ARG A 53 -1.66 -5.84 18.73
N ASP A 54 -2.63 -5.70 19.62
CA ASP A 54 -2.63 -4.67 20.64
C ASP A 54 -1.45 -4.86 21.60
N SER A 55 -0.99 -3.78 22.15
CA SER A 55 0.07 -3.75 23.16
C SER A 55 -0.18 -2.67 24.19
N ALA A 56 0.64 -2.61 25.24
CA ALA A 56 0.53 -1.56 26.25
C ALA A 56 0.73 -0.15 25.66
N ASP A 57 1.61 -0.03 24.66
CA ASP A 57 1.91 1.25 23.99
C ASP A 57 0.91 1.55 22.85
N HIS A 58 0.25 0.52 22.30
CA HIS A 58 -0.71 0.61 21.20
C HIS A 58 -1.96 -0.24 21.52
N PRO A 59 -2.84 0.23 22.41
CA PRO A 59 -3.97 -0.57 22.92
C PRO A 59 -5.10 -0.75 21.90
N ASN A 60 -5.09 -0.01 20.80
CA ASN A 60 -6.11 -0.07 19.74
C ASN A 60 -5.43 -0.09 18.37
N SER A 61 -4.54 -1.06 18.14
CA SER A 61 -3.74 -1.14 16.92
C SER A 61 -4.60 -1.05 15.65
N MET A 62 -4.17 -0.22 14.71
CA MET A 62 -4.83 0.04 13.45
C MET A 62 -3.98 -0.55 12.31
N PRO A 63 -4.35 -1.70 11.75
CA PRO A 63 -3.56 -2.32 10.70
C PRO A 63 -3.69 -1.55 9.38
N LEU A 64 -2.53 -1.12 8.85
CA LEU A 64 -2.39 -0.47 7.55
C LEU A 64 -1.43 -1.30 6.68
N ILE A 65 -1.91 -1.79 5.54
CA ILE A 65 -1.09 -2.43 4.51
C ILE A 65 -0.85 -1.43 3.39
N ILE A 66 0.41 -1.26 3.00
CA ILE A 66 0.83 -0.42 1.87
C ILE A 66 1.57 -1.30 0.86
N GLY A 67 0.90 -1.60 -0.25
CA GLY A 67 1.45 -2.37 -1.37
C GLY A 67 2.07 -1.45 -2.42
N CYS A 68 3.36 -1.60 -2.62
CA CYS A 68 4.16 -0.77 -3.52
C CYS A 68 4.56 -1.58 -4.75
N ASP A 69 4.25 -1.11 -5.93
CA ASP A 69 4.82 -1.62 -7.17
C ASP A 69 6.35 -1.41 -7.15
N VAL A 70 7.11 -2.51 -7.28
CA VAL A 70 8.58 -2.51 -7.21
C VAL A 70 9.25 -2.68 -8.58
N THR A 71 8.49 -2.50 -9.66
CA THR A 71 9.00 -2.57 -11.02
C THR A 71 9.87 -1.36 -11.37
N GLY A 72 10.62 -1.47 -12.48
CA GLY A 72 11.64 -0.47 -12.82
C GLY A 72 11.10 0.94 -13.03
N SER A 73 9.86 1.07 -13.57
CA SER A 73 9.17 2.34 -13.80
C SER A 73 8.88 3.12 -12.51
N MET A 74 8.67 2.39 -11.41
CA MET A 74 8.23 2.92 -10.12
C MET A 74 9.38 3.32 -9.17
N SER A 75 10.64 3.18 -9.58
CA SER A 75 11.81 3.51 -8.74
C SER A 75 11.77 4.92 -8.12
N PRO A 76 11.36 6.01 -8.83
CA PRO A 76 11.22 7.34 -8.22
C PRO A 76 10.14 7.40 -7.14
N VAL A 77 9.03 6.70 -7.35
CA VAL A 77 7.91 6.61 -6.40
C VAL A 77 8.34 5.90 -5.12
N LEU A 78 9.00 4.75 -5.25
CA LEU A 78 9.53 3.99 -4.11
C LEU A 78 10.53 4.79 -3.28
N ARG A 79 11.37 5.59 -3.94
CA ARG A 79 12.24 6.54 -3.25
C ARG A 79 11.43 7.55 -2.43
N SER A 80 10.37 8.11 -3.00
CA SER A 80 9.50 9.06 -2.32
C SER A 80 8.80 8.42 -1.12
N VAL A 81 8.37 7.16 -1.23
CA VAL A 81 7.74 6.44 -0.12
C VAL A 81 8.65 6.36 1.09
N ILE A 82 9.90 5.90 0.92
CA ILE A 82 10.81 5.78 2.06
C ILE A 82 11.23 7.17 2.58
N GLN A 83 11.43 8.15 1.72
CA GLN A 83 11.74 9.52 2.14
C GLN A 83 10.57 10.17 2.88
N GLY A 84 9.34 9.81 2.52
CA GLY A 84 8.11 10.31 3.12
C GLY A 84 7.70 9.64 4.43
N LEU A 85 8.41 8.59 4.90
CA LEU A 85 8.06 7.89 6.14
C LEU A 85 7.97 8.81 7.36
N GLY A 86 8.90 9.75 7.47
CA GLY A 86 8.88 10.74 8.55
C GLY A 86 7.62 11.59 8.52
N THR A 87 7.24 12.08 7.34
CA THR A 87 6.00 12.84 7.13
C THR A 87 4.77 12.00 7.44
N LEU A 88 4.70 10.77 6.89
CA LEU A 88 3.59 9.85 7.14
C LEU A 88 3.32 9.67 8.64
N ASN A 89 4.36 9.31 9.39
CA ASN A 89 4.20 9.04 10.81
C ASN A 89 3.92 10.31 11.63
N ALA A 90 4.58 11.44 11.32
CA ALA A 90 4.31 12.71 11.99
C ALA A 90 2.87 13.17 11.76
N GLU A 91 2.36 13.05 10.54
CA GLU A 91 0.99 13.46 10.20
C GLU A 91 -0.07 12.52 10.76
N LEU A 92 0.22 11.22 10.89
CA LEU A 92 -0.64 10.29 11.63
C LEU A 92 -0.73 10.68 13.10
N GLN A 93 0.41 10.99 13.73
CA GLN A 93 0.45 11.42 15.14
C GLN A 93 -0.25 12.77 15.35
N ASN A 94 -0.07 13.74 14.47
CA ASN A 94 -0.75 15.05 14.52
C ASN A 94 -2.28 14.94 14.47
N ARG A 95 -2.81 13.80 14.02
CA ARG A 95 -4.24 13.48 13.92
C ARG A 95 -4.69 12.40 14.92
N ASP A 96 -3.93 12.22 16.00
CA ASP A 96 -4.20 11.24 17.06
C ASP A 96 -4.29 9.78 16.58
N MET A 97 -3.76 9.47 15.40
CA MET A 97 -3.68 8.10 14.87
C MET A 97 -2.37 7.41 15.31
N ASN A 98 -2.13 7.37 16.62
CA ASN A 98 -0.88 6.88 17.21
C ASN A 98 -0.72 5.36 17.18
N ASP A 99 -1.82 4.62 16.99
CA ASP A 99 -1.86 3.16 17.05
C ASP A 99 -1.76 2.50 15.66
N VAL A 100 -1.40 3.27 14.62
CA VAL A 100 -1.24 2.71 13.27
C VAL A 100 0.02 1.86 13.20
N ALA A 101 -0.17 0.60 12.81
CA ALA A 101 0.91 -0.33 12.49
C ALA A 101 0.94 -0.61 10.99
N VAL A 102 2.07 -0.39 10.34
CA VAL A 102 2.21 -0.47 8.89
C VAL A 102 2.93 -1.74 8.47
N CYS A 103 2.34 -2.48 7.54
CA CYS A 103 2.96 -3.58 6.81
C CYS A 103 3.18 -3.14 5.36
N TYR A 104 4.42 -3.15 4.90
CA TYR A 104 4.75 -2.86 3.50
C TYR A 104 4.78 -4.14 2.68
N MET A 105 4.28 -4.05 1.45
CA MET A 105 4.35 -5.15 0.48
C MET A 105 4.98 -4.66 -0.81
N GLY A 106 6.02 -5.35 -1.29
CA GLY A 106 6.57 -5.14 -2.63
C GLY A 106 5.79 -5.98 -3.63
N ILE A 107 5.29 -5.36 -4.69
CA ILE A 107 4.46 -5.98 -5.73
C ILE A 107 5.27 -6.00 -7.03
N GLY A 108 5.47 -7.19 -7.58
CA GLY A 108 5.94 -7.44 -8.93
C GLY A 108 4.89 -8.19 -9.74
N ASP A 109 5.27 -8.88 -10.81
CA ASP A 109 4.33 -9.60 -11.65
C ASP A 109 4.47 -11.12 -11.59
N CYS A 110 3.46 -11.79 -11.05
CA CYS A 110 3.40 -13.26 -11.02
C CYS A 110 3.07 -13.87 -12.40
N ALA A 111 2.52 -13.09 -13.33
CA ALA A 111 2.24 -13.51 -14.69
C ALA A 111 3.48 -13.40 -15.59
N ALA A 112 4.41 -12.52 -15.25
CA ALA A 112 5.74 -12.46 -15.85
C ALA A 112 6.72 -13.44 -15.18
N ASN A 113 7.99 -13.31 -15.51
CA ASN A 113 9.05 -14.13 -14.92
C ASN A 113 9.69 -13.50 -13.68
N ASP A 114 8.94 -12.68 -12.94
CA ASP A 114 9.44 -12.09 -11.71
C ASP A 114 9.69 -13.17 -10.66
N ARG A 115 10.83 -13.04 -9.98
CA ARG A 115 11.27 -13.98 -8.94
C ARG A 115 10.70 -13.63 -7.57
N ALA A 116 10.28 -12.38 -7.39
CA ALA A 116 9.71 -11.86 -6.16
C ALA A 116 8.36 -11.14 -6.43
N PRO A 117 7.33 -11.84 -6.94
CA PRO A 117 6.06 -11.21 -7.31
C PRO A 117 5.29 -10.64 -6.11
N LEU A 118 5.58 -11.07 -4.90
CA LEU A 118 5.11 -10.46 -3.66
C LEU A 118 6.18 -10.59 -2.58
N GLN A 119 6.38 -9.51 -1.84
CA GLN A 119 7.26 -9.45 -0.67
C GLN A 119 6.48 -8.80 0.47
N VAL A 120 6.49 -9.39 1.67
CA VAL A 120 5.62 -8.94 2.77
C VAL A 120 6.43 -8.71 4.03
N THR A 121 6.45 -7.47 4.54
CA THR A 121 7.11 -7.13 5.80
C THR A 121 6.24 -7.51 7.01
N GLN A 122 6.73 -7.25 8.23
CA GLN A 122 5.91 -7.30 9.44
C GLN A 122 5.11 -6.00 9.60
N PHE A 123 4.07 -6.03 10.45
CA PHE A 123 3.45 -4.82 10.96
C PHE A 123 4.35 -4.17 12.00
N GLU A 124 4.72 -2.92 11.79
CA GLU A 124 5.55 -2.15 12.69
C GLU A 124 4.97 -0.74 12.92
N SER A 125 5.12 -0.23 14.15
CA SER A 125 4.63 1.09 14.56
C SER A 125 5.77 2.08 14.85
N ASP A 126 7.04 1.68 14.66
CA ASP A 126 8.23 2.48 14.94
C ASP A 126 9.22 2.52 13.76
N ILE A 127 10.47 2.90 14.03
CA ILE A 127 11.52 3.05 13.01
C ILE A 127 11.81 1.76 12.23
N ARG A 128 11.42 0.60 12.73
CA ARG A 128 11.57 -0.68 12.02
C ARG A 128 10.76 -0.73 10.72
N GLN A 129 9.76 0.14 10.54
CA GLN A 129 9.09 0.35 9.25
C GLN A 129 10.12 0.67 8.15
N ALA A 130 11.06 1.57 8.42
CA ALA A 130 12.10 1.96 7.47
C ALA A 130 13.10 0.83 7.21
N GLU A 131 13.49 0.11 8.27
CA GLU A 131 14.40 -1.04 8.18
C GLU A 131 13.78 -2.20 7.40
N ALA A 132 12.47 -2.42 7.58
CA ALA A 132 11.70 -3.43 6.84
C ALA A 132 11.60 -3.08 5.35
N LEU A 133 11.33 -1.81 5.03
CA LEU A 133 11.25 -1.32 3.65
C LEU A 133 12.57 -1.52 2.90
N GLN A 134 13.71 -1.29 3.55
CA GLN A 134 15.04 -1.53 2.95
C GLN A 134 15.30 -2.98 2.54
N LYS A 135 14.63 -3.95 3.18
CA LYS A 135 14.75 -5.38 2.87
C LYS A 135 13.99 -5.78 1.61
N ILE A 136 13.11 -4.93 1.10
CA ILE A 136 12.37 -5.19 -0.14
C ILE A 136 13.35 -5.14 -1.31
N TRP A 137 13.36 -6.19 -2.11
CA TRP A 137 14.16 -6.25 -3.32
C TRP A 137 13.42 -5.61 -4.49
N LEU A 138 14.05 -4.59 -5.09
CA LEU A 138 13.57 -3.99 -6.33
C LEU A 138 14.14 -4.80 -7.50
N GLU A 139 13.36 -5.71 -8.06
CA GLU A 139 13.80 -6.58 -9.14
C GLU A 139 14.05 -5.80 -10.43
N GLN A 140 13.45 -4.61 -10.60
CA GLN A 140 13.62 -3.69 -11.73
C GLN A 140 13.29 -4.31 -13.09
N ARG A 141 12.55 -5.38 -13.12
CA ARG A 141 12.02 -5.98 -14.33
C ARG A 141 10.59 -5.52 -14.52
N GLY A 142 10.12 -5.50 -15.74
CA GLY A 142 8.73 -5.22 -16.08
C GLY A 142 8.23 -6.31 -17.02
N GLY A 143 7.01 -6.76 -16.84
CA GLY A 143 6.42 -7.89 -17.58
C GLY A 143 6.04 -7.57 -19.02
N GLY A 144 5.80 -6.31 -19.36
CA GLY A 144 5.34 -5.87 -20.68
C GLY A 144 3.92 -6.35 -21.05
N ASN A 145 3.14 -6.81 -20.06
CA ASN A 145 1.76 -7.29 -20.18
C ASN A 145 0.72 -6.27 -19.73
N GLU A 146 1.14 -5.03 -19.49
CA GLU A 146 0.30 -3.88 -19.10
C GLU A 146 -0.40 -4.02 -17.73
N SER A 147 0.02 -4.96 -16.89
CA SER A 147 -0.50 -5.11 -15.54
C SER A 147 0.53 -5.69 -14.60
N GLU A 148 0.47 -5.27 -13.34
CA GLU A 148 1.23 -5.86 -12.23
C GLU A 148 0.30 -6.60 -11.27
N SER A 149 0.86 -7.42 -10.40
CA SER A 149 0.05 -8.31 -9.57
C SER A 149 -0.52 -7.62 -8.32
N TYR A 150 -1.17 -6.44 -8.48
CA TYR A 150 -1.73 -5.61 -7.40
C TYR A 150 -2.76 -6.32 -6.51
N ILE A 151 -3.33 -7.41 -6.97
CA ILE A 151 -4.32 -8.21 -6.23
C ILE A 151 -3.70 -9.31 -5.35
N LEU A 152 -2.37 -9.54 -5.41
CA LEU A 152 -1.68 -10.43 -4.48
C LEU A 152 -1.74 -9.97 -3.02
N PRO A 153 -1.58 -8.66 -2.69
CA PRO A 153 -1.84 -8.15 -1.36
C PRO A 153 -3.25 -8.43 -0.84
N TRP A 154 -4.26 -8.42 -1.71
CA TRP A 154 -5.65 -8.75 -1.32
C TRP A 154 -5.77 -10.20 -0.87
N TYR A 155 -5.20 -11.12 -1.69
CA TYR A 155 -5.17 -12.53 -1.33
C TYR A 155 -4.42 -12.77 -0.01
N PHE A 156 -3.27 -12.11 0.17
CA PHE A 156 -2.47 -12.22 1.38
C PHE A 156 -3.24 -11.68 2.61
N ALA A 157 -3.80 -10.48 2.51
CA ALA A 157 -4.52 -9.86 3.63
C ALA A 157 -5.75 -10.67 4.07
N ALA A 158 -6.46 -11.28 3.11
CA ALA A 158 -7.63 -12.11 3.39
C ALA A 158 -7.29 -13.45 4.08
N ASN A 159 -6.09 -14.01 3.83
CA ASN A 159 -5.76 -15.38 4.23
C ASN A 159 -4.62 -15.49 5.27
N TYR A 160 -3.74 -14.49 5.35
CA TYR A 160 -2.49 -14.57 6.12
C TYR A 160 -2.33 -13.48 7.18
N VAL A 161 -3.33 -12.61 7.35
CA VAL A 161 -3.27 -11.55 8.36
C VAL A 161 -4.24 -11.83 9.50
N LYS A 162 -3.76 -11.66 10.74
CA LYS A 162 -4.57 -11.63 11.96
C LYS A 162 -4.34 -10.30 12.67
N ALA A 163 -5.40 -9.63 13.05
CA ALA A 163 -5.32 -8.35 13.75
C ALA A 163 -6.39 -8.27 14.84
N ASP A 164 -6.00 -7.80 16.03
CA ASP A 164 -6.95 -7.64 17.14
C ASP A 164 -8.06 -6.64 16.79
N ALA A 165 -7.76 -5.60 16.03
CA ALA A 165 -8.78 -4.70 15.49
C ALA A 165 -9.86 -5.44 14.69
N ILE A 166 -9.46 -6.38 13.83
CA ILE A 166 -10.40 -7.17 13.01
C ILE A 166 -11.20 -8.14 13.90
N ASP A 167 -10.53 -8.81 14.84
CA ASP A 167 -11.16 -9.70 15.79
C ASP A 167 -12.20 -8.95 16.67
N ASN A 168 -11.98 -7.63 16.88
CA ASN A 168 -12.88 -6.72 17.59
C ASN A 168 -13.91 -6.02 16.66
N GLY A 169 -14.13 -6.50 15.44
CA GLY A 169 -15.13 -6.00 14.50
C GLY A 169 -14.76 -4.70 13.78
N LYS A 170 -13.54 -4.20 13.93
CA LYS A 170 -13.00 -3.06 13.15
C LYS A 170 -12.43 -3.56 11.82
N ARG A 171 -12.18 -2.63 10.89
CA ARG A 171 -11.62 -2.97 9.57
C ARG A 171 -10.20 -2.41 9.45
N GLY A 172 -9.30 -3.20 8.87
CA GLY A 172 -7.99 -2.72 8.46
C GLY A 172 -8.08 -1.80 7.23
N THR A 173 -6.98 -1.16 6.86
CA THR A 173 -6.84 -0.40 5.62
C THR A 173 -5.78 -1.07 4.75
N LEU A 174 -6.12 -1.31 3.48
CA LEU A 174 -5.20 -1.84 2.48
C LEU A 174 -5.13 -0.89 1.31
N ILE A 175 -3.97 -0.35 1.05
CA ILE A 175 -3.70 0.57 -0.05
C ILE A 175 -2.66 -0.06 -0.95
N THR A 176 -2.94 -0.16 -2.25
CA THR A 176 -1.95 -0.50 -3.26
C THR A 176 -1.73 0.70 -4.16
N PHE A 177 -0.54 0.84 -4.74
CA PHE A 177 -0.30 1.88 -5.74
C PHE A 177 0.61 1.42 -6.86
N GLY A 178 0.35 1.93 -8.05
CA GLY A 178 1.08 1.66 -9.28
C GLY A 178 0.52 2.48 -10.44
N ASP A 179 1.00 2.20 -11.64
CA ASP A 179 0.62 2.95 -12.84
C ASP A 179 0.04 2.07 -13.95
N GLU A 180 -0.17 0.79 -13.69
CA GLU A 180 -0.65 -0.20 -14.67
C GLU A 180 -2.06 -0.73 -14.37
N CYS A 181 -2.57 -1.59 -15.26
CA CYS A 181 -3.91 -2.15 -15.18
C CYS A 181 -4.08 -3.15 -14.04
N CYS A 182 -5.31 -3.31 -13.56
CA CYS A 182 -5.69 -4.40 -12.67
C CYS A 182 -5.67 -5.74 -13.43
N PRO A 183 -4.98 -6.78 -12.91
CA PRO A 183 -5.09 -8.10 -13.51
C PRO A 183 -6.49 -8.68 -13.31
N SER A 184 -6.96 -9.47 -14.26
CA SER A 184 -8.32 -10.06 -14.24
C SER A 184 -8.53 -11.11 -13.13
N GLY A 185 -7.48 -11.49 -12.42
CA GLY A 185 -7.51 -12.48 -11.33
C GLY A 185 -6.21 -13.24 -11.18
N LEU A 186 -6.18 -14.18 -10.25
CA LEU A 186 -5.06 -15.08 -9.96
C LEU A 186 -5.41 -16.52 -10.35
N THR A 187 -4.60 -17.13 -11.18
CA THR A 187 -4.74 -18.56 -11.50
C THR A 187 -4.21 -19.43 -10.35
N LYS A 188 -4.68 -20.67 -10.29
CA LYS A 188 -4.16 -21.71 -9.38
C LYS A 188 -2.63 -21.83 -9.42
N ALA A 189 -2.06 -21.79 -10.64
CA ALA A 189 -0.62 -21.86 -10.83
C ALA A 189 0.13 -20.64 -10.25
N GLN A 190 -0.43 -19.43 -10.39
CA GLN A 190 0.13 -18.20 -9.81
C GLN A 190 0.07 -18.24 -8.29
N ILE A 191 -1.06 -18.65 -7.71
CA ILE A 191 -1.19 -18.80 -6.25
C ILE A 191 -0.17 -19.84 -5.73
N LYS A 192 -0.03 -20.98 -6.40
CA LYS A 192 1.00 -21.98 -6.04
C LYS A 192 2.41 -21.43 -6.16
N LYS A 193 2.69 -20.65 -7.23
CA LYS A 193 4.00 -20.00 -7.43
C LYS A 193 4.33 -19.04 -6.29
N VAL A 194 3.36 -18.25 -5.81
CA VAL A 194 3.60 -17.19 -4.82
C VAL A 194 3.48 -17.69 -3.39
N PHE A 195 2.51 -18.55 -3.08
CA PHE A 195 2.17 -18.94 -1.71
C PHE A 195 2.53 -20.41 -1.36
N GLY A 196 2.91 -21.20 -2.35
CA GLY A 196 3.36 -22.57 -2.13
C GLY A 196 2.25 -23.61 -1.95
N HIS A 197 0.97 -23.21 -1.98
CA HIS A 197 -0.18 -24.12 -1.87
C HIS A 197 -1.11 -24.01 -3.08
N GLU A 198 -1.98 -25.00 -3.24
CA GLU A 198 -2.98 -25.04 -4.30
C GLU A 198 -4.35 -24.67 -3.74
N ILE A 199 -5.17 -24.01 -4.58
CA ILE A 199 -6.59 -23.77 -4.35
C ILE A 199 -7.41 -24.77 -5.19
N GLN A 200 -8.72 -24.89 -4.89
CA GLN A 200 -9.61 -25.78 -5.67
C GLN A 200 -9.95 -25.20 -7.03
N ASP A 201 -10.27 -23.92 -7.08
CA ASP A 201 -10.65 -23.20 -8.28
C ASP A 201 -9.45 -23.03 -9.23
N ASP A 202 -9.69 -23.09 -10.53
CA ASP A 202 -8.64 -22.85 -11.52
C ASP A 202 -8.17 -21.39 -11.54
N LYS A 203 -9.07 -20.46 -11.18
CA LYS A 203 -8.80 -19.02 -11.11
C LYS A 203 -9.73 -18.35 -10.09
N LEU A 204 -9.20 -17.41 -9.33
CA LEU A 204 -9.97 -16.42 -8.55
C LEU A 204 -9.97 -15.10 -9.32
N THR A 205 -11.15 -14.57 -9.63
CA THR A 205 -11.28 -13.28 -10.31
C THR A 205 -10.92 -12.12 -9.36
N ALA A 206 -10.61 -10.94 -9.94
CA ALA A 206 -10.35 -9.74 -9.14
C ALA A 206 -11.55 -9.38 -8.24
N ASP A 207 -12.80 -9.51 -8.75
CA ASP A 207 -14.01 -9.29 -7.96
C ASP A 207 -14.15 -10.25 -6.77
N GLN A 208 -13.84 -11.54 -6.98
CA GLN A 208 -13.87 -12.54 -5.90
C GLN A 208 -12.83 -12.22 -4.83
N LEU A 209 -11.63 -11.80 -5.24
CA LEU A 209 -10.56 -11.39 -4.32
C LEU A 209 -10.92 -10.11 -3.57
N LEU A 210 -11.48 -9.11 -4.26
CA LEU A 210 -11.97 -7.89 -3.63
C LEU A 210 -13.07 -8.20 -2.61
N THR A 211 -14.06 -9.03 -2.99
CA THR A 211 -15.14 -9.45 -2.09
C THR A 211 -14.60 -10.16 -0.84
N ALA A 212 -13.62 -11.04 -1.01
CA ALA A 212 -13.02 -11.78 0.11
C ALA A 212 -12.27 -10.86 1.06
N VAL A 213 -11.39 -10.00 0.56
CA VAL A 213 -10.59 -9.09 1.38
C VAL A 213 -11.45 -8.00 2.00
N SER A 214 -12.49 -7.52 1.31
CA SER A 214 -13.39 -6.47 1.81
C SER A 214 -14.28 -6.90 3.00
N ARG A 215 -14.23 -8.14 3.42
CA ARG A 215 -14.86 -8.55 4.69
C ARG A 215 -14.22 -7.89 5.90
N ASN A 216 -12.90 -7.72 5.84
CA ASN A 216 -12.09 -7.25 6.97
C ASN A 216 -11.25 -5.99 6.65
N TRP A 217 -11.20 -5.56 5.39
CA TRP A 217 -10.33 -4.47 4.94
C TRP A 217 -11.10 -3.46 4.10
N ASP A 218 -10.78 -2.18 4.29
CA ASP A 218 -11.11 -1.13 3.35
C ASP A 218 -9.96 -1.07 2.33
N VAL A 219 -10.30 -1.33 1.07
CA VAL A 219 -9.30 -1.54 0.02
C VAL A 219 -9.31 -0.36 -0.93
N TYR A 220 -8.13 0.24 -1.17
CA TYR A 220 -7.92 1.34 -2.09
C TYR A 220 -6.81 1.01 -3.09
N HIS A 221 -6.96 1.50 -4.32
CA HIS A 221 -5.88 1.50 -5.29
C HIS A 221 -5.58 2.93 -5.72
N LEU A 222 -4.31 3.34 -5.65
CA LEU A 222 -3.84 4.65 -6.03
C LEU A 222 -3.13 4.55 -7.39
N ILE A 223 -3.73 5.14 -8.43
CA ILE A 223 -3.12 5.22 -9.76
C ILE A 223 -2.14 6.39 -9.77
N ILE A 224 -0.86 6.10 -10.01
CA ILE A 224 0.20 7.10 -10.10
C ILE A 224 0.20 7.70 -11.51
N GLU A 225 -0.36 8.90 -11.66
CA GLU A 225 -0.52 9.56 -12.97
C GLU A 225 0.81 9.92 -13.64
N GLU A 226 1.86 10.14 -12.86
CA GLU A 226 3.23 10.40 -13.35
C GLU A 226 3.97 9.11 -13.77
N GLY A 227 3.41 7.92 -13.53
CA GLY A 227 3.98 6.64 -13.90
C GLY A 227 4.12 6.49 -15.42
N ASN A 228 5.08 5.72 -15.86
CA ASN A 228 5.43 5.64 -17.28
C ASN A 228 4.32 5.03 -18.15
N PHE A 229 3.58 4.05 -17.60
CA PHE A 229 2.49 3.40 -18.33
C PHE A 229 1.28 4.34 -18.44
N TYR A 230 0.76 4.82 -17.31
CA TYR A 230 -0.43 5.68 -17.27
C TYR A 230 -0.22 7.00 -18.01
N SER A 231 0.92 7.65 -17.82
CA SER A 231 1.24 8.91 -18.52
C SER A 231 1.53 8.73 -20.00
N ASN A 232 1.65 7.49 -20.47
CA ASN A 232 2.11 7.16 -21.83
C ASN A 232 3.40 7.92 -22.22
N ARG A 233 4.34 7.99 -21.27
CA ARG A 233 5.56 8.83 -21.35
C ARG A 233 6.33 8.67 -22.65
N TYR A 234 6.27 7.49 -23.24
CA TYR A 234 7.01 7.19 -24.47
C TYR A 234 6.14 7.30 -25.73
N GLY A 235 4.86 7.71 -25.61
CA GLY A 235 3.96 7.88 -26.75
C GLY A 235 3.65 6.60 -27.54
N ILE A 236 3.78 5.44 -26.89
CA ILE A 236 3.67 4.13 -27.55
C ILE A 236 2.22 3.81 -27.91
N ASP A 237 1.29 4.12 -27.00
CA ASP A 237 -0.13 3.79 -27.15
C ASP A 237 -1.02 4.76 -26.36
N SER A 238 -1.80 5.56 -27.08
CA SER A 238 -2.69 6.58 -26.47
C SER A 238 -3.86 5.98 -25.66
N GLY A 239 -4.18 4.69 -25.84
CA GLY A 239 -5.26 4.03 -25.11
C GLY A 239 -4.88 3.45 -23.75
N ARG A 240 -3.61 3.56 -23.31
CA ARG A 240 -3.14 2.98 -22.05
C ARG A 240 -3.88 3.52 -20.83
N ARG A 241 -4.05 4.83 -20.76
CA ARG A 241 -4.76 5.48 -19.68
C ARG A 241 -6.19 4.94 -19.54
N ASP A 242 -6.91 4.92 -20.65
CA ASP A 242 -8.32 4.46 -20.66
C ASP A 242 -8.42 3.00 -20.25
N ARG A 243 -7.49 2.13 -20.71
CA ARG A 243 -7.45 0.72 -20.30
C ARG A 243 -7.14 0.57 -18.81
N CYS A 244 -6.19 1.34 -18.29
CA CYS A 244 -5.88 1.34 -16.87
C CYS A 244 -7.13 1.72 -16.06
N GLU A 245 -7.75 2.86 -16.33
CA GLU A 245 -8.94 3.33 -15.63
C GLU A 245 -10.11 2.33 -15.73
N GLN A 246 -10.36 1.79 -16.92
CA GLN A 246 -11.42 0.77 -17.14
C GLN A 246 -11.17 -0.52 -16.35
N SER A 247 -9.91 -0.95 -16.25
CA SER A 247 -9.55 -2.17 -15.52
C SER A 247 -9.82 -2.06 -14.01
N TRP A 248 -9.77 -0.85 -13.46
CA TRP A 248 -10.01 -0.54 -12.05
C TRP A 248 -11.43 -0.09 -11.73
N ALA A 249 -12.26 0.20 -12.74
CA ALA A 249 -13.59 0.82 -12.57
C ALA A 249 -14.53 0.06 -11.62
N PHE A 250 -14.35 -1.26 -11.45
CA PHE A 250 -15.17 -2.09 -10.56
C PHE A 250 -14.98 -1.75 -9.06
N MET A 251 -13.90 -1.07 -8.68
CA MET A 251 -13.67 -0.61 -7.31
C MET A 251 -14.35 0.73 -6.99
N GLY A 252 -14.94 1.41 -8.00
CA GLY A 252 -15.67 2.66 -7.82
C GLY A 252 -14.81 3.78 -7.20
N GLN A 253 -15.31 4.41 -6.15
CA GLN A 253 -14.62 5.53 -5.47
C GLN A 253 -13.34 5.12 -4.71
N ASN A 254 -13.04 3.84 -4.61
CA ASN A 254 -11.83 3.35 -3.96
C ASN A 254 -10.62 3.31 -4.91
N VAL A 255 -10.81 3.74 -6.17
CA VAL A 255 -9.72 4.04 -7.10
C VAL A 255 -9.44 5.53 -7.05
N ILE A 256 -8.20 5.89 -6.77
CA ILE A 256 -7.79 7.25 -6.47
C ILE A 256 -6.64 7.64 -7.40
N ASN A 257 -6.80 8.72 -8.12
CA ASN A 257 -5.76 9.25 -8.98
C ASN A 257 -4.80 10.14 -8.19
N VAL A 258 -3.51 9.92 -8.35
CA VAL A 258 -2.43 10.64 -7.67
C VAL A 258 -1.64 11.44 -8.68
N SER A 259 -1.84 12.75 -8.69
CA SER A 259 -1.19 13.68 -9.63
C SER A 259 0.26 14.04 -9.24
N ASP A 260 0.64 13.83 -8.00
CA ASP A 260 2.01 14.02 -7.50
C ASP A 260 2.34 12.93 -6.46
N TYR A 261 3.13 11.93 -6.85
CA TYR A 261 3.51 10.82 -5.96
C TYR A 261 4.35 11.26 -4.75
N ARG A 262 4.95 12.45 -4.78
CA ARG A 262 5.70 13.00 -3.63
C ARG A 262 4.80 13.35 -2.46
N LYS A 263 3.48 13.40 -2.71
CA LYS A 263 2.43 13.64 -1.72
C LYS A 263 1.69 12.37 -1.29
N LEU A 264 2.22 11.19 -1.60
CA LEU A 264 1.66 9.92 -1.13
C LEU A 264 1.47 9.85 0.40
N PRO A 265 2.41 10.32 1.24
CA PRO A 265 2.19 10.34 2.68
C PRO A 265 0.95 11.12 3.09
N GLU A 266 0.78 12.34 2.55
CA GLU A 266 -0.35 13.21 2.87
C GLU A 266 -1.68 12.65 2.35
N ILE A 267 -1.67 12.00 1.16
CA ILE A 267 -2.85 11.31 0.61
C ILE A 267 -3.23 10.12 1.49
N ILE A 268 -2.27 9.28 1.90
CA ILE A 268 -2.52 8.12 2.77
C ILE A 268 -3.10 8.56 4.12
N VAL A 269 -2.52 9.60 4.73
CA VAL A 269 -3.03 10.18 5.98
C VAL A 269 -4.45 10.70 5.81
N SER A 270 -4.73 11.38 4.69
CA SER A 270 -6.08 11.90 4.38
C SER A 270 -7.09 10.76 4.25
N LEU A 271 -6.74 9.67 3.55
CA LEU A 271 -7.59 8.48 3.45
C LEU A 271 -7.87 7.86 4.81
N MET A 272 -6.84 7.74 5.65
CA MET A 272 -6.99 7.23 7.01
C MET A 272 -7.90 8.11 7.86
N ALA A 273 -7.76 9.44 7.78
CA ALA A 273 -8.62 10.38 8.50
C ALA A 273 -10.08 10.30 8.06
N ILE A 274 -10.33 10.28 6.74
CA ILE A 274 -11.69 10.13 6.17
C ILE A 274 -12.31 8.81 6.61
N LYS A 275 -11.55 7.72 6.55
CA LYS A 275 -12.01 6.42 7.05
C LYS A 275 -12.39 6.46 8.54
N CYS A 276 -11.66 7.21 9.34
CA CYS A 276 -11.97 7.42 10.77
C CYS A 276 -13.13 8.39 11.01
N GLY A 277 -13.81 8.86 9.94
CA GLY A 277 -15.03 9.69 10.03
C GLY A 277 -14.77 11.18 9.93
N ALA A 278 -13.57 11.62 9.59
CA ALA A 278 -13.31 13.03 9.32
C ALA A 278 -14.04 13.50 8.03
N ASP A 279 -14.54 14.73 8.02
CA ASP A 279 -15.16 15.33 6.84
C ASP A 279 -14.12 15.55 5.74
N VAL A 280 -14.46 15.15 4.51
CA VAL A 280 -13.54 15.22 3.36
C VAL A 280 -13.04 16.65 3.14
N LYS A 281 -13.93 17.66 3.25
CA LYS A 281 -13.55 19.07 3.03
C LYS A 281 -12.65 19.58 4.16
N GLU A 282 -12.92 19.19 5.40
CA GLU A 282 -12.07 19.54 6.54
C GLU A 282 -10.67 18.93 6.39
N VAL A 283 -10.59 17.66 5.95
CA VAL A 283 -9.31 16.99 5.65
C VAL A 283 -8.54 17.74 4.56
N ILE A 284 -9.18 18.11 3.44
CA ILE A 284 -8.53 18.86 2.37
C ILE A 284 -8.05 20.21 2.88
N ASN A 285 -8.89 20.94 3.63
CA ASN A 285 -8.57 22.28 4.16
C ASN A 285 -7.51 22.23 5.28
N SER A 286 -7.22 21.08 5.85
CA SER A 286 -6.14 20.92 6.84
C SER A 286 -4.73 20.96 6.23
N TRP A 287 -4.63 20.91 4.91
CA TRP A 287 -3.38 20.98 4.17
C TRP A 287 -3.18 22.37 3.55
N ASP A 288 -1.91 22.77 3.40
CA ASP A 288 -1.55 24.07 2.83
C ASP A 288 -1.11 23.99 1.36
N GLY A 289 -1.35 25.06 0.62
CA GLY A 289 -0.78 25.32 -0.70
C GLY A 289 -0.99 24.20 -1.71
N THR A 290 0.10 23.73 -2.32
CA THR A 290 0.06 22.68 -3.35
C THR A 290 -0.36 21.33 -2.79
N THR A 291 -0.14 21.07 -1.51
CA THR A 291 -0.56 19.82 -0.87
C THR A 291 -2.08 19.72 -0.84
N ALA A 292 -2.79 20.78 -0.48
CA ALA A 292 -4.26 20.83 -0.50
C ALA A 292 -4.81 20.51 -1.89
N VAL A 293 -4.20 21.04 -2.95
CA VAL A 293 -4.62 20.79 -4.34
C VAL A 293 -4.45 19.32 -4.74
N VAL A 294 -3.32 18.71 -4.37
CA VAL A 294 -3.05 17.29 -4.68
C VAL A 294 -3.97 16.38 -3.88
N VAL A 295 -4.20 16.70 -2.61
CA VAL A 295 -5.14 15.92 -1.76
C VAL A 295 -6.58 16.06 -2.27
N ASP A 296 -7.03 17.27 -2.66
CA ASP A 296 -8.35 17.48 -3.26
C ASP A 296 -8.52 16.68 -4.56
N HIS A 297 -7.51 16.68 -5.43
CA HIS A 297 -7.51 15.86 -6.64
C HIS A 297 -7.69 14.39 -6.31
N ALA A 298 -7.03 13.90 -5.26
CA ALA A 298 -7.06 12.50 -4.86
C ALA A 298 -8.38 12.11 -4.17
N VAL A 299 -8.81 12.85 -3.17
CA VAL A 299 -9.92 12.44 -2.27
C VAL A 299 -11.18 13.30 -2.37
N GLY A 300 -11.15 14.41 -3.09
CA GLY A 300 -12.26 15.39 -3.14
C GLY A 300 -13.58 14.85 -3.69
N LYS A 301 -13.55 13.71 -4.40
CA LYS A 301 -14.75 13.03 -4.92
C LYS A 301 -15.28 11.94 -3.98
N MET A 302 -14.60 11.66 -2.89
CA MET A 302 -15.05 10.65 -1.92
C MET A 302 -16.29 11.15 -1.18
N ALA A 303 -17.24 10.24 -0.94
CA ALA A 303 -18.34 10.52 -0.04
C ALA A 303 -17.84 10.52 1.42
N ASN A 304 -18.40 11.40 2.25
CA ASN A 304 -18.18 11.32 3.69
C ASN A 304 -18.67 9.95 4.19
N VAL A 305 -17.85 9.31 5.02
CA VAL A 305 -18.29 8.09 5.72
C VAL A 305 -19.35 8.53 6.71
N SER A 306 -20.61 8.12 6.47
CA SER A 306 -21.64 8.32 7.48
C SER A 306 -21.24 7.48 8.71
N THR A 307 -20.90 8.15 9.81
CA THR A 307 -20.81 7.51 11.12
C THR A 307 -22.24 7.16 11.52
N GLY A 308 -22.74 6.04 10.98
CA GLY A 308 -24.12 5.62 11.13
C GLY A 308 -24.41 5.22 12.57
N SER A 309 -25.01 6.14 13.30
CA SER A 309 -25.99 5.84 14.34
C SER A 309 -27.40 6.01 13.74
N ASP A 310 -27.67 5.44 12.60
CA ASP A 310 -29.05 5.23 12.16
C ASP A 310 -29.55 3.98 12.89
N ILE A 311 -29.95 4.18 14.14
CA ILE A 311 -30.90 3.31 14.79
C ILE A 311 -32.19 3.48 13.98
N ILE A 312 -32.46 2.52 13.09
CA ILE A 312 -33.79 2.39 12.50
C ILE A 312 -34.68 1.89 13.65
N GLU A 313 -35.37 2.82 14.31
CA GLU A 313 -36.50 2.46 15.14
C GLU A 313 -37.60 1.92 14.20
N PHE A 314 -37.84 0.63 14.27
CA PHE A 314 -39.01 0.02 13.67
C PHE A 314 -40.18 0.24 14.66
N ASP A 315 -41.16 1.08 14.26
CA ASP A 315 -42.48 1.15 14.87
C ASP A 315 -43.28 -0.13 14.65
#